data_66d0e9697fc08cd03b0f48ad00d93249
#
_entry.id   66d0e9697fc08cd03b0f48ad00d93249
#
_cell.length_a   1.000
_cell.length_b   1.000
_cell.length_c   1.000
_cell.angle_alpha   90.00
_cell.angle_beta   90.00
_cell.angle_gamma   90.00
#
_symmetry.space_group_name_H-M   'P 1'
#
loop_
_entity.id
_entity.type
_entity.pdbx_description
1 polymer ?
#
loop_
_entity_poly.entity_id
_entity_poly.type
_entity_poly.pdbx_seq_one_letter_code
_entity_poly.pdbx_strand_id
1 'polypeptide(L)'
;PDTRAIFYTAFVDNHFVASYTSKLVEAAIDSRDKPKIGLDRAFIEAERLVSGKGLVRVFINYARLPQFMAIYLGAKNEYIDMFSNSMDFAGLYFNTDHKRMEVKGYTLRKDTADPYIMALLNSGKHRMKAHEILSGRTALYTNIGFSNPVTFVQELENALAIHDPQWCESYRSSRKKIESLFDISLEENFLSWMSGEFAITQSE
;
A
#
# COMPACT_ATOMS: atom_id res chain seq x y z
N PRO A 1 -13.24 30.57 23.62
CA PRO A 1 -11.97 30.34 24.27
C PRO A 1 -10.87 30.36 23.21
N ASP A 2 -10.02 31.40 23.36
CA ASP A 2 -8.84 31.62 22.49
C ASP A 2 -7.84 30.48 22.74
N THR A 3 -7.88 29.44 21.96
CA THR A 3 -6.85 28.41 21.95
C THR A 3 -5.65 28.95 21.17
N ARG A 4 -4.80 29.71 21.86
CA ARG A 4 -3.50 30.12 21.31
C ARG A 4 -2.69 28.85 21.06
N ALA A 5 -2.50 28.49 19.81
CA ALA A 5 -1.63 27.39 19.43
C ALA A 5 -0.18 27.77 19.80
N ILE A 6 0.42 27.04 20.73
CA ILE A 6 1.83 27.24 21.09
C ILE A 6 2.68 26.53 20.01
N PHE A 7 3.64 27.26 19.49
CA PHE A 7 4.52 26.79 18.44
C PHE A 7 5.96 26.73 19.00
N TYR A 8 6.51 25.54 19.07
CA TYR A 8 7.86 25.29 19.58
C TYR A 8 8.84 25.30 18.42
N THR A 9 9.97 25.96 18.60
CA THR A 9 11.00 26.07 17.56
C THR A 9 12.39 25.88 18.15
N ALA A 10 13.30 25.34 17.34
CA ALA A 10 14.72 25.26 17.65
C ALA A 10 15.57 25.32 16.37
N PHE A 11 16.83 25.69 16.53
CA PHE A 11 17.85 25.48 15.52
C PHE A 11 18.71 24.28 15.92
N VAL A 12 18.77 23.29 15.03
CA VAL A 12 19.62 22.11 15.20
C VAL A 12 20.62 22.11 14.06
N ASP A 13 21.86 22.36 14.35
CA ASP A 13 22.89 22.71 13.38
C ASP A 13 22.40 23.86 12.45
N ASN A 14 22.35 23.68 11.15
CA ASN A 14 21.86 24.67 10.17
C ASN A 14 20.39 24.47 9.79
N HIS A 15 19.62 23.68 10.57
CA HIS A 15 18.23 23.39 10.27
C HIS A 15 17.30 24.06 11.27
N PHE A 16 16.28 24.75 10.75
CA PHE A 16 15.16 25.24 11.55
C PHE A 16 14.15 24.12 11.75
N VAL A 17 13.86 23.80 13.01
CA VAL A 17 12.88 22.77 13.40
C VAL A 17 11.73 23.45 14.12
N ALA A 18 10.52 23.07 13.78
CA ALA A 18 9.32 23.64 14.34
C ALA A 18 8.19 22.62 14.48
N SER A 19 7.46 22.66 15.60
CA SER A 19 6.30 21.78 15.86
C SER A 19 5.33 22.40 16.86
N TYR A 20 4.07 21.97 16.81
CA TYR A 20 3.09 22.24 17.86
C TYR A 20 3.30 21.37 19.11
N THR A 21 4.19 20.41 19.07
CA THR A 21 4.52 19.52 20.20
C THR A 21 5.96 19.72 20.61
N SER A 22 6.22 20.16 21.84
CA SER A 22 7.58 20.37 22.38
C SER A 22 8.44 19.10 22.27
N LYS A 23 7.87 17.93 22.60
CA LYS A 23 8.55 16.63 22.53
C LYS A 23 9.12 16.30 21.15
N LEU A 24 8.52 16.77 20.06
CA LEU A 24 9.07 16.56 18.72
C LEU A 24 10.28 17.45 18.46
N VAL A 25 10.29 18.67 18.98
CA VAL A 25 11.44 19.58 18.89
C VAL A 25 12.59 19.07 19.76
N GLU A 26 12.30 18.64 20.99
CA GLU A 26 13.25 18.00 21.90
C GLU A 26 13.85 16.73 21.26
N ALA A 27 13.02 15.86 20.70
CA ALA A 27 13.47 14.66 20.00
C ALA A 27 14.37 14.98 18.79
N ALA A 28 14.10 16.07 18.09
CA ALA A 28 14.96 16.51 16.98
C ALA A 28 16.33 16.98 17.49
N ILE A 29 16.38 17.70 18.62
CA ILE A 29 17.63 18.11 19.29
C ILE A 29 18.40 16.87 19.74
N ASP A 30 17.73 15.95 20.44
CA ASP A 30 18.33 14.73 20.98
C ASP A 30 18.79 13.75 19.86
N SER A 31 18.22 13.86 18.67
CA SER A 31 18.58 13.00 17.54
C SER A 31 19.92 13.39 16.89
N ARG A 32 20.53 14.50 17.31
CA ARG A 32 21.79 15.01 16.74
C ARG A 32 22.87 13.95 16.68
N ASP A 33 23.01 13.17 17.74
CA ASP A 33 24.07 12.15 17.91
C ASP A 33 23.54 10.70 17.73
N LYS A 34 22.29 10.54 17.29
CA LYS A 34 21.65 9.25 17.07
C LYS A 34 21.59 8.89 15.58
N PRO A 35 21.41 7.60 15.24
CA PRO A 35 21.19 7.20 13.86
C PRO A 35 20.01 7.95 13.25
N LYS A 36 20.24 8.59 12.11
CA LYS A 36 19.24 9.39 11.38
C LYS A 36 18.60 8.54 10.29
N ILE A 37 17.40 8.90 9.88
CA ILE A 37 16.70 8.26 8.76
C ILE A 37 17.57 8.20 7.48
N GLY A 38 18.43 9.20 7.28
CA GLY A 38 19.39 9.24 6.16
C GLY A 38 20.46 8.15 6.19
N LEU A 39 20.54 7.35 7.27
CA LEU A 39 21.42 6.17 7.37
C LEU A 39 20.67 4.85 7.17
N ASP A 40 19.33 4.90 7.07
CA ASP A 40 18.50 3.74 6.78
C ASP A 40 18.64 3.36 5.30
N ARG A 41 19.02 2.11 5.03
CA ARG A 41 19.28 1.64 3.66
C ARG A 41 18.02 1.70 2.79
N ALA A 42 16.86 1.34 3.35
CA ALA A 42 15.60 1.35 2.62
C ALA A 42 15.17 2.79 2.31
N PHE A 43 15.38 3.73 3.25
CA PHE A 43 15.16 5.16 2.99
C PHE A 43 16.06 5.68 1.88
N ILE A 44 17.39 5.39 1.95
CA ILE A 44 18.38 5.82 0.94
C ILE A 44 17.97 5.32 -0.45
N GLU A 45 17.52 4.07 -0.55
CA GLU A 45 17.09 3.51 -1.83
C GLU A 45 15.81 4.17 -2.34
N ALA A 46 14.79 4.37 -1.48
CA ALA A 46 13.58 5.09 -1.83
C ALA A 46 13.88 6.53 -2.29
N GLU A 47 14.78 7.21 -1.58
CA GLU A 47 15.21 8.56 -1.96
C GLU A 47 15.91 8.57 -3.32
N ARG A 48 16.80 7.62 -3.58
CA ARG A 48 17.52 7.50 -4.86
C ARG A 48 16.55 7.34 -6.04
N LEU A 49 15.48 6.57 -5.87
CA LEU A 49 14.49 6.32 -6.92
C LEU A 49 13.68 7.57 -7.30
N VAL A 50 13.52 8.51 -6.38
CA VAL A 50 12.77 9.77 -6.59
C VAL A 50 13.67 11.01 -6.61
N SER A 51 14.97 10.83 -6.48
CA SER A 51 15.95 11.94 -6.47
C SER A 51 15.88 12.76 -7.77
N GLY A 52 15.95 14.08 -7.63
CA GLY A 52 15.87 15.02 -8.74
C GLY A 52 14.50 15.09 -9.43
N LYS A 53 13.46 14.43 -8.89
CA LYS A 53 12.11 14.42 -9.46
C LYS A 53 11.16 15.25 -8.60
N GLY A 54 10.19 15.89 -9.27
CA GLY A 54 9.08 16.61 -8.66
C GLY A 54 9.44 17.87 -7.89
N LEU A 55 8.41 18.69 -7.63
CA LEU A 55 8.49 19.88 -6.81
C LEU A 55 8.48 19.55 -5.31
N VAL A 56 7.69 18.54 -4.94
CA VAL A 56 7.55 18.05 -3.56
C VAL A 56 7.82 16.55 -3.55
N ARG A 57 8.54 16.09 -2.56
CA ARG A 57 8.75 14.66 -2.30
C ARG A 57 8.18 14.30 -0.94
N VAL A 58 7.49 13.15 -0.88
CA VAL A 58 6.93 12.60 0.36
C VAL A 58 7.48 11.20 0.56
N PHE A 59 7.98 10.93 1.76
CA PHE A 59 8.48 9.61 2.13
C PHE A 59 7.56 9.01 3.20
N ILE A 60 7.20 7.75 3.02
CA ILE A 60 6.35 7.00 3.95
C ILE A 60 7.18 5.86 4.52
N ASN A 61 7.36 5.87 5.83
CA ASN A 61 7.92 4.74 6.56
C ASN A 61 6.79 3.81 6.97
N TYR A 62 6.62 2.69 6.27
CA TYR A 62 5.52 1.76 6.52
C TYR A 62 5.59 1.10 7.89
N ALA A 63 6.77 0.88 8.45
CA ALA A 63 6.92 0.33 9.80
C ALA A 63 6.36 1.26 10.90
N ARG A 64 6.23 2.56 10.61
CA ARG A 64 5.66 3.57 11.52
C ARG A 64 4.23 3.99 11.16
N LEU A 65 3.76 3.59 9.99
CA LEU A 65 2.45 3.97 9.48
C LEU A 65 1.28 3.56 10.40
N PRO A 66 1.23 2.35 11.00
CA PRO A 66 0.15 1.95 11.88
C PRO A 66 0.00 2.87 13.09
N GLN A 67 1.12 3.26 13.70
CA GLN A 67 1.14 4.16 14.85
C GLN A 67 0.66 5.57 14.48
N PHE A 68 1.08 6.06 13.32
CA PHE A 68 0.64 7.35 12.81
C PHE A 68 -0.85 7.35 12.49
N MET A 69 -1.33 6.33 11.80
CA MET A 69 -2.74 6.23 11.40
C MET A 69 -3.68 5.98 12.58
N ALA A 70 -3.22 5.31 13.63
CA ALA A 70 -4.02 5.10 14.84
C ALA A 70 -4.48 6.41 15.50
N ILE A 71 -3.71 7.50 15.33
CA ILE A 71 -4.08 8.84 15.83
C ILE A 71 -5.35 9.36 15.14
N TYR A 72 -5.52 9.04 13.85
CA TYR A 72 -6.64 9.54 13.04
C TYR A 72 -7.82 8.56 12.98
N LEU A 73 -7.56 7.26 12.96
CA LEU A 73 -8.59 6.23 12.78
C LEU A 73 -9.17 5.73 14.11
N GLY A 74 -8.53 6.01 15.24
CA GLY A 74 -8.97 5.59 16.57
C GLY A 74 -8.98 4.08 16.81
N ALA A 75 -8.58 3.27 15.81
CA ALA A 75 -8.55 1.82 15.88
C ALA A 75 -7.41 1.25 15.01
N LYS A 76 -7.02 0.01 15.29
CA LYS A 76 -6.14 -0.76 14.42
C LYS A 76 -6.88 -1.09 13.13
N ASN A 77 -6.16 -1.05 12.02
CA ASN A 77 -6.67 -1.42 10.71
C ASN A 77 -5.77 -2.51 10.10
N GLU A 78 -6.35 -3.68 9.88
CA GLU A 78 -5.62 -4.86 9.38
C GLU A 78 -4.95 -4.63 8.01
N TYR A 79 -5.55 -3.82 7.15
CA TYR A 79 -4.94 -3.46 5.86
C TYR A 79 -3.68 -2.63 6.05
N ILE A 80 -3.68 -1.69 7.02
CA ILE A 80 -2.50 -0.89 7.33
C ILE A 80 -1.40 -1.76 7.93
N ASP A 81 -1.76 -2.72 8.78
CA ASP A 81 -0.82 -3.68 9.35
C ASP A 81 -0.24 -4.59 8.26
N MET A 82 -1.05 -5.07 7.32
CA MET A 82 -0.60 -5.87 6.16
C MET A 82 0.42 -5.08 5.31
N PHE A 83 0.11 -3.84 4.96
CA PHE A 83 1.06 -3.00 4.21
C PHE A 83 2.33 -2.70 5.01
N SER A 84 2.20 -2.42 6.30
CA SER A 84 3.33 -2.17 7.20
C SER A 84 4.28 -3.38 7.30
N ASN A 85 3.72 -4.58 7.30
CA ASN A 85 4.49 -5.82 7.35
C ASN A 85 5.16 -6.15 6.01
N SER A 86 4.59 -5.72 4.90
CA SER A 86 5.03 -6.08 3.55
C SER A 86 5.94 -5.05 2.89
N MET A 87 5.86 -3.78 3.31
CA MET A 87 6.56 -2.67 2.69
C MET A 87 7.55 -2.01 3.66
N ASP A 88 8.66 -1.49 3.13
CA ASP A 88 9.64 -0.73 3.90
C ASP A 88 9.39 0.78 3.79
N PHE A 89 9.86 1.39 2.72
CA PHE A 89 9.69 2.80 2.44
C PHE A 89 9.02 3.04 1.10
N ALA A 90 8.18 4.07 1.02
CA ALA A 90 7.81 4.66 -0.24
C ALA A 90 8.43 6.05 -0.39
N GLY A 91 8.86 6.35 -1.61
CA GLY A 91 9.19 7.69 -2.06
C GLY A 91 8.19 8.11 -3.13
N LEU A 92 7.46 9.19 -2.89
CA LEU A 92 6.51 9.79 -3.82
C LEU A 92 7.01 11.16 -4.24
N TYR A 93 6.72 11.56 -5.46
CA TYR A 93 6.98 12.91 -5.94
C TYR A 93 5.78 13.48 -6.68
N PHE A 94 5.62 14.79 -6.52
CA PHE A 94 4.51 15.54 -7.07
C PHE A 94 5.02 16.41 -8.20
N ASN A 95 4.44 16.25 -9.38
CA ASN A 95 4.63 17.14 -10.51
C ASN A 95 3.35 17.94 -10.74
N THR A 96 3.50 19.20 -11.08
CA THR A 96 2.39 20.03 -11.51
C THR A 96 2.64 20.55 -12.90
N ASP A 97 1.63 20.47 -13.72
CA ASP A 97 1.52 21.16 -15.00
C ASP A 97 0.30 22.09 -14.90
N HIS A 98 0.18 23.08 -15.80
CA HIS A 98 -0.89 24.08 -15.77
C HIS A 98 -2.32 23.55 -15.56
N LYS A 99 -2.57 22.27 -15.84
CA LYS A 99 -3.90 21.63 -15.75
C LYS A 99 -3.93 20.32 -14.96
N ARG A 100 -2.78 19.84 -14.52
CA ARG A 100 -2.68 18.50 -13.91
C ARG A 100 -1.76 18.52 -12.70
N MET A 101 -2.17 17.78 -11.69
CA MET A 101 -1.29 17.35 -10.61
C MET A 101 -1.07 15.85 -10.77
N GLU A 102 0.18 15.45 -10.87
CA GLU A 102 0.57 14.06 -11.03
C GLU A 102 1.39 13.63 -9.82
N VAL A 103 1.00 12.49 -9.24
CA VAL A 103 1.74 11.85 -8.14
C VAL A 103 2.32 10.55 -8.66
N LYS A 104 3.63 10.42 -8.59
CA LYS A 104 4.35 9.19 -8.95
C LYS A 104 5.31 8.80 -7.83
N GLY A 105 5.68 7.54 -7.80
CA GLY A 105 6.66 7.08 -6.84
C GLY A 105 6.94 5.60 -6.89
N TYR A 106 7.67 5.16 -5.88
CA TYR A 106 8.10 3.78 -5.73
C TYR A 106 7.90 3.37 -4.28
N THR A 107 7.46 2.14 -4.09
CA THR A 107 7.39 1.50 -2.79
C THR A 107 8.37 0.34 -2.77
N LEU A 108 9.24 0.30 -1.78
CA LEU A 108 10.15 -0.81 -1.55
C LEU A 108 9.44 -1.91 -0.80
N ARG A 109 9.58 -3.12 -1.30
CA ARG A 109 9.01 -4.33 -0.71
C ARG A 109 10.02 -4.97 0.25
N LYS A 110 9.54 -5.49 1.37
CA LYS A 110 10.33 -6.38 2.24
C LYS A 110 10.44 -7.77 1.61
N ASP A 111 11.50 -8.49 1.94
CA ASP A 111 11.63 -9.90 1.55
C ASP A 111 10.57 -10.79 2.21
N THR A 112 10.07 -10.38 3.38
CA THR A 112 9.00 -11.03 4.15
C THR A 112 7.61 -10.47 3.84
N ALA A 113 7.39 -9.98 2.61
CA ALA A 113 6.12 -9.40 2.23
C ALA A 113 4.96 -10.39 2.36
N ASP A 114 3.79 -9.85 2.73
CA ASP A 114 2.56 -10.62 2.86
C ASP A 114 2.26 -11.41 1.58
N PRO A 115 1.84 -12.67 1.72
CA PRO A 115 1.55 -13.55 0.58
C PRO A 115 0.55 -12.99 -0.41
N TYR A 116 -0.47 -12.28 0.06
CA TYR A 116 -1.44 -11.63 -0.83
C TYR A 116 -0.78 -10.56 -1.73
N ILE A 117 0.09 -9.75 -1.15
CA ILE A 117 0.89 -8.77 -1.90
C ILE A 117 1.80 -9.48 -2.90
N MET A 118 2.41 -10.61 -2.51
CA MET A 118 3.24 -11.42 -3.39
C MET A 118 2.45 -12.02 -4.55
N ALA A 119 1.26 -12.57 -4.29
CA ALA A 119 0.39 -13.09 -5.33
C ALA A 119 0.00 -11.99 -6.34
N LEU A 120 -0.33 -10.78 -5.88
CA LEU A 120 -0.60 -9.64 -6.74
C LEU A 120 0.61 -9.26 -7.61
N LEU A 121 1.80 -9.21 -7.03
CA LEU A 121 3.03 -8.85 -7.75
C LEU A 121 3.42 -9.90 -8.79
N ASN A 122 3.20 -11.17 -8.48
CA ASN A 122 3.54 -12.29 -9.37
C ASN A 122 2.49 -12.51 -10.48
N SER A 123 1.27 -12.01 -10.31
CA SER A 123 0.19 -12.19 -11.28
C SER A 123 0.37 -11.38 -12.59
N GLY A 124 1.41 -10.56 -12.67
CA GLY A 124 1.75 -9.77 -13.85
C GLY A 124 0.88 -8.53 -14.04
N LYS A 125 0.98 -7.93 -15.23
CA LYS A 125 0.29 -6.67 -15.57
C LYS A 125 -0.73 -6.92 -16.68
N HIS A 126 -1.89 -6.29 -16.59
CA HIS A 126 -2.92 -6.28 -17.61
C HIS A 126 -3.35 -4.86 -17.98
N ARG A 127 -3.82 -4.67 -19.23
CA ARG A 127 -4.40 -3.39 -19.63
C ARG A 127 -5.81 -3.27 -19.06
N MET A 128 -5.99 -2.32 -18.18
CA MET A 128 -7.26 -2.09 -17.50
C MET A 128 -8.26 -1.37 -18.40
N LYS A 129 -9.47 -1.90 -18.52
CA LYS A 129 -10.57 -1.40 -19.36
C LYS A 129 -11.89 -1.23 -18.62
N ALA A 130 -11.97 -1.55 -17.32
CA ALA A 130 -13.20 -1.45 -16.55
C ALA A 130 -13.86 -0.07 -16.67
N HIS A 131 -13.08 1.00 -16.83
CA HIS A 131 -13.59 2.35 -17.03
C HIS A 131 -14.48 2.51 -18.29
N GLU A 132 -14.39 1.61 -19.27
CA GLU A 132 -15.20 1.63 -20.49
C GLU A 132 -16.66 1.20 -20.23
N ILE A 133 -16.91 0.48 -19.11
CA ILE A 133 -18.23 -0.04 -18.76
C ILE A 133 -18.81 0.56 -17.47
N LEU A 134 -18.05 1.38 -16.76
CA LEU A 134 -18.49 1.98 -15.50
C LEU A 134 -19.47 3.12 -15.75
N SER A 135 -20.45 3.25 -14.85
CA SER A 135 -21.40 4.34 -14.86
C SER A 135 -20.70 5.69 -14.62
N GLY A 136 -21.16 6.75 -15.30
CA GLY A 136 -20.76 8.14 -15.02
C GLY A 136 -21.09 8.63 -13.59
N ARG A 137 -21.88 7.84 -12.81
CA ARG A 137 -22.21 8.10 -11.40
C ARG A 137 -21.22 7.44 -10.43
N THR A 138 -20.18 6.78 -10.94
CA THR A 138 -19.15 6.15 -10.10
C THR A 138 -18.32 7.22 -9.39
N ALA A 139 -18.39 7.23 -8.05
CA ALA A 139 -17.61 8.14 -7.21
C ALA A 139 -16.17 7.65 -7.02
N LEU A 140 -16.01 6.34 -6.84
CA LEU A 140 -14.71 5.69 -6.63
C LEU A 140 -14.72 4.31 -7.29
N TYR A 141 -13.62 3.96 -7.93
CA TYR A 141 -13.39 2.56 -8.31
C TYR A 141 -11.92 2.16 -8.07
N THR A 142 -11.75 0.93 -7.67
CA THR A 142 -10.44 0.28 -7.52
C THR A 142 -10.36 -0.83 -8.55
N ASN A 143 -9.25 -0.87 -9.25
CA ASN A 143 -9.03 -1.79 -10.34
C ASN A 143 -7.75 -2.58 -10.14
N ILE A 144 -7.81 -3.90 -10.30
CA ILE A 144 -6.67 -4.80 -10.20
C ILE A 144 -6.59 -5.57 -11.53
N GLY A 145 -5.45 -5.46 -12.19
CA GLY A 145 -5.20 -6.16 -13.45
C GLY A 145 -4.16 -7.26 -13.28
N PHE A 146 -4.46 -8.45 -13.80
CA PHE A 146 -3.53 -9.59 -13.81
C PHE A 146 -3.29 -10.05 -15.24
N SER A 147 -2.10 -10.53 -15.54
CA SER A 147 -1.85 -11.20 -16.82
C SER A 147 -2.53 -12.57 -16.87
N ASN A 148 -2.66 -13.24 -15.73
CA ASN A 148 -3.30 -14.55 -15.60
C ASN A 148 -4.03 -14.69 -14.24
N PRO A 149 -5.38 -14.68 -14.23
CA PRO A 149 -6.17 -14.87 -13.01
C PRO A 149 -5.95 -16.21 -12.33
N VAL A 150 -5.73 -17.28 -13.10
CA VAL A 150 -5.47 -18.63 -12.57
C VAL A 150 -4.18 -18.63 -11.75
N THR A 151 -3.11 -18.04 -12.32
CA THR A 151 -1.83 -17.90 -11.61
C THR A 151 -2.00 -17.10 -10.32
N PHE A 152 -2.77 -16.02 -10.34
CA PHE A 152 -3.03 -15.22 -9.15
C PHE A 152 -3.70 -16.06 -8.05
N VAL A 153 -4.74 -16.83 -8.38
CA VAL A 153 -5.45 -17.67 -7.41
C VAL A 153 -4.54 -18.76 -6.87
N GLN A 154 -3.75 -19.41 -7.71
CA GLN A 154 -2.80 -20.45 -7.30
C GLN A 154 -1.72 -19.90 -6.35
N GLU A 155 -1.12 -18.77 -6.69
CA GLU A 155 -0.14 -18.08 -5.83
C GLU A 155 -0.75 -17.68 -4.49
N LEU A 156 -1.99 -17.17 -4.50
CA LEU A 156 -2.71 -16.81 -3.30
C LEU A 156 -3.01 -18.04 -2.42
N GLU A 157 -3.48 -19.15 -3.02
CA GLU A 157 -3.71 -20.41 -2.30
C GLU A 157 -2.43 -20.95 -1.67
N ASN A 158 -1.31 -20.95 -2.41
CA ASN A 158 -0.01 -21.40 -1.90
C ASN A 158 0.44 -20.55 -0.72
N ALA A 159 0.25 -19.27 -0.83
CA ALA A 159 0.60 -18.30 0.18
C ALA A 159 -0.25 -18.44 1.45
N LEU A 160 -1.55 -18.60 1.31
CA LEU A 160 -2.48 -18.82 2.42
C LEU A 160 -2.26 -20.18 3.09
N ALA A 161 -1.86 -21.21 2.34
CA ALA A 161 -1.53 -22.50 2.90
C ALA A 161 -0.38 -22.45 3.92
N ILE A 162 0.51 -21.49 3.79
CA ILE A 162 1.63 -21.26 4.72
C ILE A 162 1.18 -20.45 5.94
N HIS A 163 0.36 -19.43 5.74
CA HIS A 163 0.00 -18.46 6.78
C HIS A 163 -1.27 -18.79 7.56
N ASP A 164 -2.27 -19.37 6.89
CA ASP A 164 -3.52 -19.83 7.48
C ASP A 164 -3.94 -21.17 6.84
N PRO A 165 -3.32 -22.30 7.26
CA PRO A 165 -3.62 -23.60 6.70
C PRO A 165 -5.09 -24.03 6.88
N GLN A 166 -5.73 -23.64 8.00
CA GLN A 166 -7.12 -23.99 8.29
C GLN A 166 -8.08 -23.29 7.34
N TRP A 167 -7.87 -22.02 7.11
CA TRP A 167 -8.67 -21.26 6.14
C TRP A 167 -8.48 -21.80 4.73
N CYS A 168 -7.24 -22.09 4.34
CA CYS A 168 -6.93 -22.65 3.02
C CYS A 168 -7.60 -24.02 2.80
N GLU A 169 -7.60 -24.88 3.80
CA GLU A 169 -8.27 -26.18 3.73
C GLU A 169 -9.79 -26.03 3.65
N SER A 170 -10.38 -25.14 4.44
CA SER A 170 -11.80 -24.82 4.38
C SER A 170 -12.22 -24.27 3.01
N TYR A 171 -11.42 -23.37 2.45
CA TYR A 171 -11.62 -22.82 1.11
C TYR A 171 -11.59 -23.93 0.05
N ARG A 172 -10.55 -24.77 0.05
CA ARG A 172 -10.42 -25.91 -0.89
C ARG A 172 -11.57 -26.91 -0.77
N SER A 173 -12.00 -27.20 0.45
CA SER A 173 -13.16 -28.05 0.70
C SER A 173 -14.45 -27.45 0.14
N SER A 174 -14.66 -26.16 0.37
CA SER A 174 -15.84 -25.44 -0.13
C SER A 174 -15.83 -25.35 -1.67
N ARG A 175 -14.67 -25.07 -2.27
CA ARG A 175 -14.48 -25.09 -3.71
C ARG A 175 -14.84 -26.44 -4.31
N LYS A 176 -14.31 -27.53 -3.79
CA LYS A 176 -14.62 -28.91 -4.24
C LYS A 176 -16.10 -29.24 -4.14
N LYS A 177 -16.78 -28.79 -3.06
CA LYS A 177 -18.22 -28.99 -2.92
C LYS A 177 -19.01 -28.28 -4.00
N ILE A 178 -18.67 -27.01 -4.30
CA ILE A 178 -19.31 -26.23 -5.35
C ILE A 178 -19.08 -26.88 -6.72
N GLU A 179 -17.84 -27.25 -7.03
CA GLU A 179 -17.47 -27.91 -8.29
C GLU A 179 -18.22 -29.22 -8.48
N SER A 180 -18.31 -30.03 -7.41
CA SER A 180 -19.07 -31.30 -7.43
C SER A 180 -20.58 -31.11 -7.55
N LEU A 181 -21.15 -30.07 -6.93
CA LEU A 181 -22.60 -29.81 -6.94
C LEU A 181 -23.10 -29.36 -8.31
N PHE A 182 -22.28 -28.61 -9.03
CA PHE A 182 -22.65 -28.04 -10.33
C PHE A 182 -21.99 -28.72 -11.51
N ASP A 183 -21.18 -29.76 -11.24
CA ASP A 183 -20.37 -30.45 -12.26
C ASP A 183 -19.56 -29.50 -13.13
N ILE A 184 -18.88 -28.56 -12.48
CA ILE A 184 -18.06 -27.52 -13.11
C ILE A 184 -16.66 -27.50 -12.52
N SER A 185 -15.69 -27.01 -13.30
CA SER A 185 -14.38 -26.57 -12.81
C SER A 185 -14.41 -25.04 -12.68
N LEU A 186 -14.22 -24.51 -11.48
CA LEU A 186 -14.15 -23.05 -11.29
C LEU A 186 -12.99 -22.45 -12.06
N GLU A 187 -11.89 -23.17 -12.21
CA GLU A 187 -10.74 -22.75 -12.98
C GLU A 187 -11.05 -22.65 -14.47
N GLU A 188 -11.59 -23.71 -15.06
CA GLU A 188 -11.89 -23.76 -16.49
C GLU A 188 -13.14 -22.98 -16.89
N ASN A 189 -14.20 -23.04 -16.06
CA ASN A 189 -15.48 -22.46 -16.40
C ASN A 189 -15.68 -21.02 -15.89
N PHE A 190 -14.82 -20.55 -14.97
CA PHE A 190 -14.95 -19.20 -14.42
C PHE A 190 -13.67 -18.37 -14.58
N LEU A 191 -12.53 -18.85 -14.06
CA LEU A 191 -11.28 -18.05 -14.08
C LEU A 191 -10.70 -17.92 -15.49
N SER A 192 -10.84 -18.94 -16.33
CA SER A 192 -10.26 -18.94 -17.69
C SER A 192 -10.82 -17.86 -18.61
N TRP A 193 -12.08 -17.46 -18.43
CA TRP A 193 -12.72 -16.41 -19.25
C TRP A 193 -12.73 -15.03 -18.61
N MET A 194 -12.22 -14.90 -17.38
CA MET A 194 -11.94 -13.59 -16.82
C MET A 194 -10.85 -12.89 -17.66
N SER A 195 -11.14 -11.68 -18.09
CA SER A 195 -10.24 -10.89 -18.96
C SER A 195 -8.97 -10.40 -18.27
N GLY A 196 -8.67 -10.89 -17.07
CA GLY A 196 -7.50 -10.46 -16.31
C GLY A 196 -7.68 -9.13 -15.57
N GLU A 197 -8.91 -8.73 -15.34
CA GLU A 197 -9.25 -7.49 -14.67
C GLU A 197 -10.36 -7.70 -13.64
N PHE A 198 -10.19 -7.12 -12.47
CA PHE A 198 -11.19 -7.08 -11.41
C PHE A 198 -11.37 -5.64 -10.93
N ALA A 199 -12.60 -5.15 -10.95
CA ALA A 199 -12.91 -3.81 -10.51
C ALA A 199 -13.97 -3.81 -9.40
N ILE A 200 -13.73 -3.04 -8.36
CA ILE A 200 -14.69 -2.74 -7.30
C ILE A 200 -15.10 -1.28 -7.46
N THR A 201 -16.40 -1.04 -7.49
CA THR A 201 -16.94 0.30 -7.69
C THR A 201 -17.83 0.72 -6.54
N GLN A 202 -17.80 2.00 -6.24
CA GLN A 202 -18.72 2.66 -5.32
C GLN A 202 -19.42 3.79 -6.10
N SER A 203 -20.73 3.73 -6.18
CA SER A 203 -21.58 4.78 -6.74
C SER A 203 -22.43 5.42 -5.64
N GLU A 204 -22.99 6.57 -5.95
CA GLU A 204 -24.00 7.21 -5.11
C GLU A 204 -25.26 6.34 -4.99
#